data_5f7e81b7249ce50cf8b5b0b502ba7a38
#
_entry.id   5f7e81b7249ce50cf8b5b0b502ba7a38
#
_cell.length_a   1.000
_cell.length_b   1.000
_cell.length_c   1.000
_cell.angle_alpha   90.00
_cell.angle_beta   90.00
_cell.angle_gamma   90.00
#
_symmetry.space_group_name_H-M   'P 1'
#
loop_
_entity.id
_entity.type
_entity.pdbx_description
1 polymer ?
#
loop_
_entity_poly.entity_id
_entity_poly.type
_entity_poly.pdbx_seq_one_letter_code
_entity_poly.pdbx_strand_id
1 'polypeptide(L)'
;IRELDEVEGVNVSDSFDGETTTGKGNFTLMVTGEGPDAKLLNNATMKHGVYFGENEVQEGKNVCVISDSDAKRLFGTDDVVGMSIDVNCYGLTKSLRICGVTTQKENGTFVSYTYEGMPVTVNVPYTTMNEFTGVSDYFYSATIQGDKSLDSQKVADKVVSLLEKRHQCAGEDYFQ
;
A
#
# COMPACT_ATOMS: atom_id res chain seq x y z
N ILE A 1 12.83 3.91 -12.51
CA ILE A 1 13.61 3.46 -11.31
C ILE A 1 13.85 1.95 -11.39
N ARG A 2 12.82 1.12 -11.63
CA ARG A 2 12.93 -0.35 -11.74
C ARG A 2 13.85 -0.86 -12.86
N GLU A 3 14.27 -0.01 -13.78
CA GLU A 3 15.23 -0.34 -14.85
C GLU A 3 16.69 -0.29 -14.38
N LEU A 4 16.94 0.16 -13.16
CA LEU A 4 18.28 0.17 -12.56
C LEU A 4 18.58 -1.23 -11.99
N ASP A 5 19.71 -1.82 -12.43
CA ASP A 5 20.16 -3.15 -12.00
C ASP A 5 20.41 -3.22 -10.47
N GLU A 6 20.64 -2.05 -9.83
CA GLU A 6 20.88 -1.94 -8.41
C GLU A 6 19.57 -1.86 -7.56
N VAL A 7 18.41 -1.85 -8.20
CA VAL A 7 17.10 -1.74 -7.52
C VAL A 7 16.36 -3.08 -7.54
N GLU A 8 16.14 -3.64 -6.35
CA GLU A 8 15.39 -4.89 -6.16
C GLU A 8 13.88 -4.68 -6.14
N GLY A 9 13.41 -3.51 -5.70
CA GLY A 9 11.98 -3.22 -5.62
C GLY A 9 11.69 -1.74 -5.42
N VAL A 10 10.52 -1.33 -5.88
CA VAL A 10 10.00 0.04 -5.75
C VAL A 10 8.54 -0.03 -5.33
N ASN A 11 8.22 0.58 -4.21
CA ASN A 11 6.84 0.79 -3.80
C ASN A 11 6.53 2.29 -3.77
N VAL A 12 5.57 2.71 -4.57
CA VAL A 12 4.95 4.03 -4.47
C VAL A 12 3.78 3.93 -3.53
N SER A 13 3.61 4.90 -2.64
CA SER A 13 2.48 4.90 -1.71
C SER A 13 1.90 6.29 -1.51
N ASP A 14 0.59 6.30 -1.39
CA ASP A 14 -0.22 7.43 -0.96
C ASP A 14 -1.43 6.89 -0.21
N SER A 15 -2.13 7.72 0.55
CA SER A 15 -3.27 7.30 1.34
C SER A 15 -4.35 8.36 1.39
N PHE A 16 -5.59 7.91 1.58
CA PHE A 16 -6.73 8.78 1.84
C PHE A 16 -7.66 8.15 2.88
N ASP A 17 -8.48 9.00 3.48
CA ASP A 17 -9.50 8.58 4.44
C ASP A 17 -10.77 8.12 3.73
N GLY A 18 -11.31 7.01 4.18
CA GLY A 18 -12.58 6.45 3.71
C GLY A 18 -13.42 5.93 4.86
N GLU A 19 -14.58 5.41 4.53
CA GLU A 19 -15.51 4.82 5.48
C GLU A 19 -16.07 3.50 4.94
N THR A 20 -16.42 2.61 5.85
CA THR A 20 -17.17 1.38 5.55
C THR A 20 -18.18 1.07 6.63
N THR A 21 -19.25 0.38 6.24
CA THR A 21 -20.24 -0.18 7.17
C THR A 21 -20.28 -1.68 7.00
N THR A 22 -20.14 -2.40 8.10
CA THR A 22 -20.25 -3.87 8.14
C THR A 22 -21.31 -4.29 9.16
N GLY A 23 -21.56 -5.58 9.30
CA GLY A 23 -22.43 -6.11 10.36
C GLY A 23 -21.91 -5.82 11.79
N LYS A 24 -20.66 -5.35 11.93
CA LYS A 24 -20.07 -4.96 13.22
C LYS A 24 -20.18 -3.47 13.52
N GLY A 25 -20.59 -2.64 12.55
CA GLY A 25 -20.76 -1.19 12.71
C GLY A 25 -20.07 -0.39 11.61
N ASN A 26 -19.91 0.90 11.87
CA ASN A 26 -19.24 1.85 11.00
C ASN A 26 -17.76 1.98 11.38
N PHE A 27 -16.89 2.02 10.38
CA PHE A 27 -15.46 2.12 10.57
C PHE A 27 -14.89 3.20 9.67
N THR A 28 -13.97 3.99 10.23
CA THR A 28 -13.08 4.84 9.44
C THR A 28 -11.98 3.97 8.84
N LEU A 29 -11.68 4.20 7.57
CA LEU A 29 -10.64 3.51 6.85
C LEU A 29 -9.47 4.46 6.53
N MET A 30 -8.26 3.93 6.58
CA MET A 30 -7.11 4.49 5.90
C MET A 30 -6.83 3.60 4.68
N VAL A 31 -7.19 4.10 3.50
CA VAL A 31 -6.96 3.38 2.24
C VAL A 31 -5.61 3.78 1.69
N THR A 32 -4.70 2.81 1.59
CA THR A 32 -3.33 3.02 1.13
C THR A 32 -3.15 2.38 -0.24
N GLY A 33 -2.88 3.21 -1.25
CA GLY A 33 -2.51 2.75 -2.58
C GLY A 33 -1.05 2.36 -2.63
N GLU A 34 -0.75 1.18 -3.13
CA GLU A 34 0.59 0.62 -3.14
C GLU A 34 0.96 0.03 -4.50
N GLY A 35 2.27 -0.01 -4.77
CA GLY A 35 2.84 -0.67 -5.94
C GLY A 35 2.93 -2.19 -5.80
N PRO A 36 3.32 -2.90 -6.88
CA PRO A 36 3.34 -4.37 -6.89
C PRO A 36 4.43 -4.99 -6.01
N ASP A 37 5.47 -4.22 -5.64
CA ASP A 37 6.53 -4.70 -4.75
C ASP A 37 6.24 -4.44 -3.26
N ALA A 38 5.04 -3.96 -2.93
CA ALA A 38 4.65 -3.61 -1.56
C ALA A 38 4.83 -4.76 -0.57
N LYS A 39 4.49 -5.99 -0.97
CA LYS A 39 4.73 -7.18 -0.13
C LYS A 39 6.19 -7.32 0.29
N LEU A 40 7.10 -7.11 -0.65
CA LEU A 40 8.55 -7.20 -0.42
C LEU A 40 9.03 -6.09 0.51
N LEU A 41 8.72 -4.85 0.15
CA LEU A 41 9.22 -3.67 0.87
C LEU A 41 8.63 -3.52 2.26
N ASN A 42 7.35 -3.86 2.43
CA ASN A 42 6.70 -3.88 3.73
C ASN A 42 7.08 -5.13 4.55
N ASN A 43 7.86 -6.05 3.96
CA ASN A 43 8.20 -7.34 4.56
C ASN A 43 6.94 -8.04 5.12
N ALA A 44 5.86 -8.03 4.33
CA ALA A 44 4.56 -8.51 4.76
C ALA A 44 4.50 -10.04 4.81
N THR A 45 4.05 -10.56 5.94
CA THR A 45 3.81 -12.00 6.11
C THR A 45 2.33 -12.30 5.87
N MET A 46 2.05 -13.15 4.89
CA MET A 46 0.67 -13.55 4.59
C MET A 46 0.20 -14.61 5.59
N LYS A 47 -1.00 -14.41 6.12
CA LYS A 47 -1.71 -15.38 6.94
C LYS A 47 -2.67 -16.20 6.09
N HIS A 48 -3.44 -15.51 5.24
CA HIS A 48 -4.38 -16.12 4.31
C HIS A 48 -4.25 -15.43 2.94
N GLY A 49 -4.50 -16.18 1.87
CA GLY A 49 -4.54 -15.66 0.51
C GLY A 49 -3.18 -15.16 0.00
N VAL A 50 -3.22 -14.16 -0.88
CA VAL A 50 -2.03 -13.60 -1.55
C VAL A 50 -2.08 -12.07 -1.52
N TYR A 51 -0.90 -11.45 -1.56
CA TYR A 51 -0.79 -10.02 -1.84
C TYR A 51 -1.02 -9.78 -3.33
N PHE A 52 -1.61 -8.64 -3.68
CA PHE A 52 -1.72 -8.24 -5.08
C PHE A 52 -0.32 -7.97 -5.67
N GLY A 53 -0.18 -8.19 -6.95
CA GLY A 53 1.06 -8.03 -7.69
C GLY A 53 0.90 -7.15 -8.92
N GLU A 54 1.84 -7.29 -9.87
CA GLU A 54 1.92 -6.48 -11.08
C GLU A 54 0.61 -6.49 -11.90
N ASN A 55 0.00 -7.68 -12.07
CA ASN A 55 -1.23 -7.80 -12.87
C ASN A 55 -2.40 -7.02 -12.25
N GLU A 56 -2.59 -7.14 -10.93
CA GLU A 56 -3.65 -6.43 -10.21
C GLU A 56 -3.45 -4.92 -10.26
N VAL A 57 -2.19 -4.48 -10.18
CA VAL A 57 -1.83 -3.06 -10.29
C VAL A 57 -2.03 -2.54 -11.71
N GLN A 58 -1.58 -3.26 -12.73
CA GLN A 58 -1.72 -2.81 -14.13
C GLN A 58 -3.18 -2.77 -14.59
N GLU A 59 -4.00 -3.73 -14.16
CA GLU A 59 -5.40 -3.83 -14.55
C GLU A 59 -6.34 -2.96 -13.67
N GLY A 60 -5.83 -2.31 -12.61
CA GLY A 60 -6.65 -1.54 -11.68
C GLY A 60 -7.73 -2.38 -10.99
N LYS A 61 -7.36 -3.62 -10.58
CA LYS A 61 -8.34 -4.53 -9.97
C LYS A 61 -8.84 -4.03 -8.63
N ASN A 62 -10.14 -4.12 -8.42
CA ASN A 62 -10.79 -3.82 -7.14
C ASN A 62 -10.51 -4.93 -6.11
N VAL A 63 -9.26 -5.03 -5.68
CA VAL A 63 -8.80 -5.97 -4.66
C VAL A 63 -8.11 -5.23 -3.51
N CYS A 64 -8.10 -5.87 -2.34
CA CYS A 64 -7.42 -5.30 -1.17
C CYS A 64 -6.77 -6.37 -0.31
N VAL A 65 -5.80 -5.92 0.49
CA VAL A 65 -5.15 -6.67 1.56
C VAL A 65 -5.36 -5.92 2.87
N ILE A 66 -5.71 -6.65 3.93
CA ILE A 66 -5.91 -6.11 5.28
C ILE A 66 -5.11 -6.92 6.31
N SER A 67 -4.93 -6.38 7.51
CA SER A 67 -4.33 -7.14 8.60
C SER A 67 -5.33 -8.12 9.22
N ASP A 68 -4.84 -9.15 9.91
CA ASP A 68 -5.68 -10.12 10.63
C ASP A 68 -6.43 -9.46 11.81
N SER A 69 -5.84 -8.43 12.43
CA SER A 69 -6.50 -7.65 13.46
C SER A 69 -7.66 -6.83 12.90
N ASP A 70 -7.46 -6.18 11.74
CA ASP A 70 -8.49 -5.38 11.08
C ASP A 70 -9.61 -6.27 10.51
N ALA A 71 -9.26 -7.46 9.98
CA ALA A 71 -10.25 -8.45 9.57
C ALA A 71 -11.18 -8.85 10.73
N LYS A 72 -10.61 -9.13 11.91
CA LYS A 72 -11.38 -9.44 13.11
C LYS A 72 -12.26 -8.27 13.58
N ARG A 73 -11.79 -7.03 13.46
CA ARG A 73 -12.58 -5.83 13.77
C ARG A 73 -13.78 -5.69 12.84
N LEU A 74 -13.56 -5.82 11.54
CA LEU A 74 -14.59 -5.64 10.50
C LEU A 74 -15.61 -6.78 10.45
N PHE A 75 -15.16 -8.04 10.61
CA PHE A 75 -15.96 -9.23 10.33
C PHE A 75 -16.09 -10.19 11.51
N GLY A 76 -15.27 -10.04 12.56
CA GLY A 76 -15.23 -10.96 13.70
C GLY A 76 -14.39 -12.21 13.49
N THR A 77 -13.76 -12.35 12.32
CA THR A 77 -12.86 -13.44 11.94
C THR A 77 -11.74 -12.93 11.04
N ASP A 78 -10.64 -13.66 10.93
CA ASP A 78 -9.56 -13.39 9.97
C ASP A 78 -9.62 -14.28 8.71
N ASP A 79 -10.54 -15.22 8.66
CA ASP A 79 -10.84 -16.03 7.45
C ASP A 79 -11.84 -15.27 6.56
N VAL A 80 -11.35 -14.27 5.84
CA VAL A 80 -12.17 -13.31 5.06
C VAL A 80 -11.75 -13.21 3.60
N VAL A 81 -10.80 -14.04 3.15
CA VAL A 81 -10.38 -14.04 1.74
C VAL A 81 -11.55 -14.35 0.82
N GLY A 82 -11.77 -13.50 -0.17
CA GLY A 82 -12.90 -13.58 -1.09
C GLY A 82 -14.14 -12.79 -0.67
N MET A 83 -14.21 -12.32 0.59
CA MET A 83 -15.23 -11.35 1.02
C MET A 83 -14.92 -9.97 0.43
N SER A 84 -15.88 -9.04 0.52
CA SER A 84 -15.73 -7.68 0.01
C SER A 84 -15.92 -6.65 1.12
N ILE A 85 -15.22 -5.53 0.93
CA ILE A 85 -15.37 -4.30 1.74
C ILE A 85 -15.88 -3.22 0.80
N ASP A 86 -17.01 -2.60 1.14
CA ASP A 86 -17.49 -1.43 0.43
C ASP A 86 -16.84 -0.18 1.01
N VAL A 87 -15.96 0.42 0.24
CA VAL A 87 -15.21 1.63 0.62
C VAL A 87 -15.94 2.84 0.05
N ASN A 88 -16.37 3.73 0.94
CA ASN A 88 -16.91 5.04 0.57
C ASN A 88 -15.83 6.11 0.79
N CYS A 89 -15.54 6.88 -0.25
CA CYS A 89 -14.62 8.00 -0.20
C CYS A 89 -15.13 9.10 -1.12
N TYR A 90 -15.22 10.34 -0.64
CA TYR A 90 -15.69 11.51 -1.38
C TYR A 90 -17.05 11.31 -2.11
N GLY A 91 -17.92 10.47 -1.56
CA GLY A 91 -19.21 10.15 -2.16
C GLY A 91 -19.16 9.09 -3.27
N LEU A 92 -17.99 8.52 -3.57
CA LEU A 92 -17.82 7.37 -4.43
C LEU A 92 -17.70 6.10 -3.59
N THR A 93 -18.51 5.09 -3.89
CA THR A 93 -18.44 3.78 -3.23
C THR A 93 -17.93 2.74 -4.21
N LYS A 94 -16.91 1.98 -3.81
CA LYS A 94 -16.41 0.81 -4.53
C LYS A 94 -16.35 -0.41 -3.64
N SER A 95 -16.71 -1.56 -4.19
CA SER A 95 -16.58 -2.84 -3.52
C SER A 95 -15.21 -3.44 -3.84
N LEU A 96 -14.39 -3.62 -2.82
CA LEU A 96 -13.03 -4.18 -2.92
C LEU A 96 -13.05 -5.62 -2.39
N ARG A 97 -12.60 -6.57 -3.22
CA ARG A 97 -12.48 -7.97 -2.81
C ARG A 97 -11.20 -8.19 -2.00
N ILE A 98 -11.31 -8.78 -0.83
CA ILE A 98 -10.15 -9.17 -0.02
C ILE A 98 -9.43 -10.33 -0.71
N CYS A 99 -8.23 -10.09 -1.21
CA CYS A 99 -7.37 -11.11 -1.83
C CYS A 99 -6.35 -11.71 -0.85
N GLY A 100 -6.07 -11.01 0.25
CA GLY A 100 -5.13 -11.49 1.25
C GLY A 100 -5.31 -10.87 2.62
N VAL A 101 -4.85 -11.61 3.62
CA VAL A 101 -4.79 -11.18 5.02
C VAL A 101 -3.35 -11.34 5.49
N THR A 102 -2.77 -10.26 6.02
CA THR A 102 -1.42 -10.26 6.59
C THR A 102 -1.46 -10.48 8.09
N THR A 103 -0.40 -11.08 8.61
CA THR A 103 -0.18 -11.10 10.07
C THR A 103 0.33 -9.72 10.49
N GLN A 104 -0.30 -9.11 11.48
CA GLN A 104 0.25 -7.91 12.10
C GLN A 104 1.57 -8.27 12.79
N LYS A 105 2.67 -7.58 12.41
CA LYS A 105 3.95 -7.79 13.08
C LYS A 105 3.91 -7.12 14.43
N GLU A 106 4.14 -7.90 15.47
CA GLU A 106 4.58 -7.37 16.76
C GLU A 106 6.06 -6.98 16.61
N ASN A 107 6.31 -5.76 16.15
CA ASN A 107 7.66 -5.21 16.20
C ASN A 107 7.99 -4.95 17.67
N GLY A 108 8.90 -5.73 18.23
CA GLY A 108 9.20 -5.90 19.64
C GLY A 108 9.62 -4.68 20.47
N THR A 109 9.33 -3.45 20.01
CA THR A 109 9.59 -2.21 20.76
C THR A 109 8.39 -1.26 20.78
N PHE A 110 7.42 -1.44 19.90
CA PHE A 110 6.16 -0.71 19.91
C PHE A 110 5.02 -1.71 19.99
N VAL A 111 4.38 -1.77 21.15
CA VAL A 111 3.07 -2.42 21.27
C VAL A 111 2.11 -1.57 20.44
N SER A 112 1.69 -2.10 19.30
CA SER A 112 0.62 -1.47 18.52
C SER A 112 -0.66 -1.58 19.32
N TYR A 113 -1.00 -0.54 20.07
CA TYR A 113 -2.29 -0.45 20.75
C TYR A 113 -3.36 -0.16 19.70
N THR A 114 -4.11 -1.19 19.31
CA THR A 114 -5.39 -0.98 18.65
C THR A 114 -6.38 -0.48 19.70
N TYR A 115 -6.74 0.79 19.65
CA TYR A 115 -7.79 1.36 20.48
C TYR A 115 -9.07 1.55 19.65
N GLU A 116 -10.19 1.56 20.36
CA GLU A 116 -11.48 1.81 19.73
C GLU A 116 -11.47 3.17 19.03
N GLY A 117 -11.83 3.20 17.73
CA GLY A 117 -11.77 4.39 16.88
C GLY A 117 -10.52 4.52 16.01
N MET A 118 -9.55 3.62 16.12
CA MET A 118 -8.41 3.62 15.20
C MET A 118 -8.88 3.27 13.77
N PRO A 119 -8.45 3.99 12.72
CA PRO A 119 -8.78 3.63 11.35
C PRO A 119 -8.36 2.20 11.01
N VAL A 120 -9.15 1.52 10.20
CA VAL A 120 -8.79 0.23 9.62
C VAL A 120 -7.93 0.49 8.39
N THR A 121 -6.78 -0.16 8.29
CA THR A 121 -5.92 -0.02 7.12
C THR A 121 -6.33 -1.00 6.03
N VAL A 122 -6.56 -0.45 4.83
CA VAL A 122 -6.93 -1.21 3.62
C VAL A 122 -5.90 -0.91 2.53
N ASN A 123 -5.04 -1.87 2.22
CA ASN A 123 -4.04 -1.73 1.17
C ASN A 123 -4.64 -2.14 -0.18
N VAL A 124 -4.52 -1.29 -1.18
CA VAL A 124 -5.08 -1.47 -2.53
C VAL A 124 -4.02 -1.21 -3.59
N PRO A 125 -4.15 -1.71 -4.83
CA PRO A 125 -3.35 -1.24 -5.95
C PRO A 125 -3.45 0.29 -6.09
N TYR A 126 -2.33 0.99 -6.29
CA TYR A 126 -2.36 2.45 -6.43
C TYR A 126 -3.26 2.90 -7.58
N THR A 127 -3.37 2.12 -8.64
CA THR A 127 -4.26 2.36 -9.76
C THR A 127 -5.74 2.34 -9.35
N THR A 128 -6.12 1.41 -8.45
CA THR A 128 -7.46 1.39 -7.85
C THR A 128 -7.69 2.62 -6.96
N MET A 129 -6.66 3.05 -6.21
CA MET A 129 -6.72 4.28 -5.41
C MET A 129 -6.94 5.51 -6.30
N ASN A 130 -6.24 5.60 -7.43
CA ASN A 130 -6.38 6.72 -8.37
C ASN A 130 -7.82 6.89 -8.89
N GLU A 131 -8.57 5.80 -8.98
CA GLU A 131 -9.99 5.87 -9.38
C GLU A 131 -10.89 6.50 -8.32
N PHE A 132 -10.50 6.46 -7.03
CA PHE A 132 -11.21 7.19 -5.97
C PHE A 132 -10.85 8.67 -5.94
N THR A 133 -9.58 8.97 -6.11
CA THR A 133 -9.06 10.33 -5.94
C THR A 133 -9.08 11.16 -7.22
N GLY A 134 -9.12 10.50 -8.39
CA GLY A 134 -8.97 11.14 -9.69
C GLY A 134 -7.55 11.65 -9.97
N VAL A 135 -6.58 11.29 -9.14
CA VAL A 135 -5.17 11.69 -9.26
C VAL A 135 -4.36 10.49 -9.77
N SER A 136 -3.70 10.63 -10.91
CA SER A 136 -2.95 9.53 -11.55
C SER A 136 -1.44 9.74 -11.57
N ASP A 137 -0.97 10.98 -11.45
CA ASP A 137 0.41 11.34 -11.77
C ASP A 137 1.21 11.85 -10.57
N TYR A 138 0.67 11.68 -9.37
CA TYR A 138 1.32 12.12 -8.13
C TYR A 138 1.35 11.01 -7.09
N PHE A 139 2.51 10.84 -6.46
CA PHE A 139 2.69 9.99 -5.29
C PHE A 139 3.37 10.78 -4.19
N TYR A 140 2.86 10.65 -2.98
CA TYR A 140 3.44 11.32 -1.82
C TYR A 140 4.83 10.77 -1.48
N SER A 141 5.03 9.46 -1.63
CA SER A 141 6.30 8.82 -1.33
C SER A 141 6.61 7.64 -2.25
N ALA A 142 7.89 7.37 -2.40
CA ALA A 142 8.39 6.16 -3.03
C ALA A 142 9.46 5.53 -2.13
N THR A 143 9.25 4.26 -1.77
CA THR A 143 10.25 3.47 -1.05
C THR A 143 10.98 2.59 -2.04
N ILE A 144 12.31 2.60 -1.97
CA ILE A 144 13.18 1.88 -2.90
C ILE A 144 14.05 0.93 -2.08
N GLN A 145 14.05 -0.33 -2.48
CA GLN A 145 14.98 -1.32 -1.96
C GLN A 145 16.09 -1.52 -2.98
N GLY A 146 17.31 -1.17 -2.58
CA GLY A 146 18.51 -1.47 -3.33
C GLY A 146 19.06 -2.87 -3.01
N ASP A 147 19.94 -3.37 -3.88
CA ASP A 147 20.71 -4.58 -3.64
C ASP A 147 21.51 -4.43 -2.33
N LYS A 148 21.32 -5.40 -1.43
CA LYS A 148 21.95 -5.42 -0.09
C LYS A 148 23.47 -5.51 -0.11
N SER A 149 24.07 -5.89 -1.24
CA SER A 149 25.52 -5.95 -1.42
C SER A 149 26.12 -4.58 -1.75
N LEU A 150 25.29 -3.58 -2.09
CA LEU A 150 25.69 -2.26 -2.49
C LEU A 150 25.55 -1.25 -1.35
N ASP A 151 26.33 -0.18 -1.45
CA ASP A 151 26.18 0.98 -0.58
C ASP A 151 24.87 1.70 -0.87
N SER A 152 24.00 1.83 0.15
CA SER A 152 22.69 2.43 0.02
C SER A 152 22.74 3.87 -0.49
N GLN A 153 23.77 4.63 -0.12
CA GLN A 153 23.94 6.01 -0.60
C GLN A 153 24.19 6.05 -2.11
N LYS A 154 24.98 5.11 -2.64
CA LYS A 154 25.23 5.04 -4.09
C LYS A 154 23.97 4.68 -4.88
N VAL A 155 23.13 3.82 -4.32
CA VAL A 155 21.84 3.49 -4.94
C VAL A 155 20.93 4.73 -4.93
N ALA A 156 20.85 5.43 -3.79
CA ALA A 156 20.05 6.65 -3.67
C ALA A 156 20.53 7.73 -4.67
N ASP A 157 21.84 7.99 -4.75
CA ASP A 157 22.40 8.97 -5.69
C ASP A 157 22.06 8.66 -7.15
N LYS A 158 22.09 7.38 -7.54
CA LYS A 158 21.70 6.95 -8.89
C LYS A 158 20.20 7.16 -9.16
N VAL A 159 19.36 6.85 -8.18
CA VAL A 159 17.91 7.05 -8.30
C VAL A 159 17.59 8.52 -8.44
N VAL A 160 18.16 9.37 -7.58
CA VAL A 160 17.98 10.84 -7.64
C VAL A 160 18.45 11.36 -9.01
N SER A 161 19.64 11.00 -9.46
CA SER A 161 20.16 11.42 -10.77
C SER A 161 19.27 10.98 -11.94
N LEU A 162 18.65 9.79 -11.86
CA LEU A 162 17.69 9.31 -12.87
C LEU A 162 16.41 10.16 -12.86
N LEU A 163 15.87 10.46 -11.67
CA LEU A 163 14.66 11.28 -11.51
C LEU A 163 14.90 12.70 -12.00
N GLU A 164 15.97 13.35 -11.57
CA GLU A 164 16.36 14.68 -12.02
C GLU A 164 16.49 14.77 -13.55
N LYS A 165 17.13 13.76 -14.15
CA LYS A 165 17.28 13.68 -15.61
C LYS A 165 15.93 13.56 -16.32
N ARG A 166 15.02 12.73 -15.80
CA ARG A 166 13.69 12.51 -16.39
C ARG A 166 12.78 13.72 -16.23
N HIS A 167 12.89 14.43 -15.10
CA HIS A 167 12.12 15.63 -14.81
C HIS A 167 12.79 16.93 -15.27
N GLN A 168 13.99 16.85 -15.92
CA GLN A 168 14.74 18.00 -16.46
C GLN A 168 15.08 19.06 -15.38
N CYS A 169 15.33 18.62 -14.14
CA CYS A 169 15.63 19.46 -12.99
C CYS A 169 16.99 19.11 -12.35
N ALA A 170 17.98 18.74 -13.15
CA ALA A 170 19.30 18.38 -12.67
C ALA A 170 19.96 19.51 -11.88
N GLY A 171 20.38 19.21 -10.63
CA GLY A 171 21.01 20.14 -9.72
C GLY A 171 20.03 21.04 -8.93
N GLU A 172 18.73 20.76 -8.98
CA GLU A 172 17.72 21.34 -8.11
C GLU A 172 17.29 20.27 -7.11
N ASP A 173 17.38 20.53 -5.79
CA ASP A 173 17.10 19.57 -4.71
C ASP A 173 15.61 19.22 -4.57
N TYR A 174 14.97 18.78 -5.67
CA TYR A 174 13.56 18.35 -5.64
C TYR A 174 13.37 16.94 -5.11
N PHE A 175 14.39 16.10 -5.20
CA PHE A 175 14.37 14.71 -4.74
C PHE A 175 15.40 14.51 -3.62
N GLN A 176 14.93 14.11 -2.43
CA GLN A 176 15.77 13.86 -1.25
C GLN A 176 15.52 12.46 -0.70
#